data_0431e8d72f6aafc5ea72b4b01b75e989
#
_entry.id   0431e8d72f6aafc5ea72b4b01b75e989
#
_cell.length_a   1.000
_cell.length_b   1.000
_cell.length_c   1.000
_cell.angle_alpha   90.00
_cell.angle_beta   90.00
_cell.angle_gamma   90.00
#
_symmetry.space_group_name_H-M   'P 1'
#
loop_
_entity.id
_entity.type
_entity.pdbx_description
1 polymer ?
#
loop_
_entity_poly.entity_id
_entity_poly.type
_entity_poly.pdbx_seq_one_letter_code
_entity_poly.pdbx_strand_id
1 'polypeptide(L)'
;MVFFACSTILCAQDDSKWSLVREHQQKSFAHTIPPGNYSGITPLGDDVYAMVSDKSDSALYFNVRLYISRQTGELLQAEYLGPQGRVDSVRLDNEAIVRVSDSTVVIASEGKHRLKEYKLDTDSIDNGLWEWSMPSADFYPNYVFESAAYDTVHHRLWTVNESTLRRDGKPATTQDPHNNVLRLIAFDWSNRNASPVSYLYKMDMPTTMKMSMTYVMGVSELCALPDGKLLVLEREAFIPNIKLGAFCQCKLYVVDPEVETPYALDKELEPGAPYVSKRLLASWRTKLGLTKYLWANYEGMCLGPQLENGDQVIVLVSDSQDGYAGVLKDWFKTIVIRKR
;
A
#
# COMPACT_ATOMS: atom_id res chain seq x y z
N MET A 1 56.45 -22.12 -3.63
CA MET A 1 55.96 -20.99 -2.90
C MET A 1 54.77 -20.46 -3.71
N VAL A 2 53.54 -20.84 -3.40
CA VAL A 2 52.34 -20.50 -4.17
C VAL A 2 51.63 -19.40 -3.38
N PHE A 3 51.57 -18.19 -3.96
CA PHE A 3 50.82 -17.08 -3.40
C PHE A 3 49.33 -17.27 -3.73
N PHE A 4 48.50 -17.52 -2.74
CA PHE A 4 47.04 -17.38 -2.84
C PHE A 4 46.70 -15.90 -2.70
N ALA A 5 46.26 -15.28 -3.79
CA ALA A 5 45.64 -13.96 -3.75
C ALA A 5 44.22 -14.12 -3.23
N CYS A 6 43.99 -13.69 -2.00
CA CYS A 6 42.67 -13.57 -1.42
C CYS A 6 41.99 -12.33 -2.01
N SER A 7 41.12 -12.51 -3.00
CA SER A 7 40.25 -11.43 -3.51
C SER A 7 39.17 -11.16 -2.48
N THR A 8 39.33 -10.17 -1.65
CA THR A 8 38.24 -9.59 -0.84
C THR A 8 37.29 -8.88 -1.80
N ILE A 9 36.15 -9.51 -2.07
CA ILE A 9 35.01 -8.81 -2.66
C ILE A 9 34.53 -7.82 -1.59
N LEU A 10 34.88 -6.54 -1.75
CA LEU A 10 34.21 -5.47 -1.04
C LEU A 10 32.78 -5.43 -1.60
N CYS A 11 31.82 -6.01 -0.88
CA CYS A 11 30.41 -5.64 -1.01
C CYS A 11 30.35 -4.14 -0.67
N ALA A 12 30.10 -3.30 -1.67
CA ALA A 12 29.75 -1.91 -1.42
C ALA A 12 28.48 -1.92 -0.57
N GLN A 13 28.61 -1.60 0.71
CA GLN A 13 27.45 -1.31 1.55
C GLN A 13 26.75 -0.11 0.91
N ASP A 14 25.55 -0.30 0.40
CA ASP A 14 24.69 0.79 -0.06
C ASP A 14 24.34 1.65 1.16
N ASP A 15 25.12 2.74 1.35
CA ASP A 15 24.94 3.70 2.44
C ASP A 15 23.71 4.62 2.22
N SER A 16 22.99 4.49 1.11
CA SER A 16 21.83 5.30 0.80
C SER A 16 20.62 4.85 1.67
N LYS A 17 20.47 5.51 2.81
CA LYS A 17 19.39 5.22 3.76
C LYS A 17 18.30 6.27 3.68
N TRP A 18 17.09 5.87 3.39
CA TRP A 18 15.91 6.72 3.58
C TRP A 18 15.69 6.97 5.08
N SER A 19 15.39 8.19 5.45
CA SER A 19 15.10 8.60 6.84
C SER A 19 13.89 9.49 6.91
N LEU A 20 13.11 9.39 7.99
CA LEU A 20 12.02 10.30 8.29
C LEU A 20 12.56 11.69 8.57
N VAL A 21 12.01 12.71 7.89
CA VAL A 21 12.28 14.12 8.12
C VAL A 21 11.15 14.75 8.90
N ARG A 22 9.91 14.53 8.46
CA ARG A 22 8.72 15.13 9.06
C ARG A 22 7.48 14.27 8.83
N GLU A 23 6.62 14.28 9.82
CA GLU A 23 5.28 13.71 9.77
C GLU A 23 4.27 14.85 9.99
N HIS A 24 3.40 15.10 9.00
CA HIS A 24 2.35 16.10 9.11
C HIS A 24 1.09 15.52 9.76
N GLN A 25 0.29 16.40 10.39
CA GLN A 25 -1.00 16.02 10.94
C GLN A 25 -1.96 15.62 9.82
N GLN A 26 -2.79 14.61 10.07
CA GLN A 26 -3.85 14.24 9.13
C GLN A 26 -4.90 15.34 9.00
N LYS A 27 -5.45 15.50 7.79
CA LYS A 27 -6.49 16.48 7.45
C LYS A 27 -7.64 15.79 6.74
N SER A 28 -8.86 16.24 7.00
CA SER A 28 -10.04 15.84 6.24
C SER A 28 -10.49 17.01 5.39
N PHE A 29 -10.83 16.72 4.15
CA PHE A 29 -11.30 17.69 3.16
C PHE A 29 -12.77 17.44 2.76
N ALA A 30 -13.61 17.00 3.69
CA ALA A 30 -15.00 16.63 3.44
C ALA A 30 -15.88 17.77 2.85
N HIS A 31 -15.38 19.03 2.85
CA HIS A 31 -16.06 20.16 2.19
C HIS A 31 -15.73 20.28 0.71
N THR A 32 -14.62 19.70 0.25
CA THR A 32 -14.14 19.79 -1.14
C THR A 32 -13.96 18.42 -1.79
N ILE A 33 -13.88 17.35 -1.02
CA ILE A 33 -13.84 15.97 -1.50
C ILE A 33 -15.03 15.22 -0.89
N PRO A 34 -15.93 14.65 -1.70
CA PRO A 34 -17.03 13.82 -1.20
C PRO A 34 -16.49 12.60 -0.43
N PRO A 35 -17.20 12.11 0.60
CA PRO A 35 -16.88 10.82 1.21
C PRO A 35 -16.89 9.72 0.14
N GLY A 36 -15.85 8.89 0.11
CA GLY A 36 -15.67 7.95 -0.99
C GLY A 36 -15.10 6.59 -0.61
N ASN A 37 -14.80 6.33 0.66
CA ASN A 37 -14.12 5.08 1.06
C ASN A 37 -12.89 4.83 0.19
N TYR A 38 -11.98 5.80 0.15
CA TYR A 38 -10.82 5.76 -0.73
C TYR A 38 -9.76 4.83 -0.17
N SER A 39 -9.47 3.76 -0.93
CA SER A 39 -8.53 2.69 -0.56
C SER A 39 -7.17 2.83 -1.24
N GLY A 40 -7.09 3.34 -2.47
CA GLY A 40 -5.82 3.49 -3.19
C GLY A 40 -5.64 4.87 -3.82
N ILE A 41 -4.39 5.30 -4.04
CA ILE A 41 -4.04 6.59 -4.63
C ILE A 41 -2.76 6.52 -5.48
N THR A 42 -2.75 7.19 -6.65
CA THR A 42 -1.57 7.29 -7.51
C THR A 42 -1.45 8.67 -8.16
N PRO A 43 -0.23 9.24 -8.36
CA PRO A 43 -0.06 10.51 -9.03
C PRO A 43 -0.26 10.38 -10.55
N LEU A 44 -0.99 11.31 -11.15
CA LEU A 44 -1.16 11.43 -12.61
C LEU A 44 -0.29 12.54 -13.23
N GLY A 45 0.27 13.42 -12.42
CA GLY A 45 1.03 14.62 -12.81
C GLY A 45 0.24 15.90 -12.51
N ASP A 46 0.91 17.06 -12.54
CA ASP A 46 0.32 18.40 -12.34
C ASP A 46 -0.54 18.53 -11.06
N ASP A 47 -0.05 17.92 -9.97
CA ASP A 47 -0.76 17.85 -8.68
C ASP A 47 -2.11 17.10 -8.72
N VAL A 48 -2.40 16.40 -9.82
CA VAL A 48 -3.57 15.53 -9.97
C VAL A 48 -3.22 14.10 -9.56
N TYR A 49 -4.14 13.48 -8.85
CA TYR A 49 -4.06 12.09 -8.38
C TYR A 49 -5.33 11.34 -8.75
N ALA A 50 -5.19 10.06 -9.08
CA ALA A 50 -6.31 9.14 -9.18
C ALA A 50 -6.46 8.37 -7.86
N MET A 51 -7.69 8.20 -7.40
CA MET A 51 -8.05 7.39 -6.23
C MET A 51 -9.08 6.34 -6.61
N VAL A 52 -8.97 5.15 -6.06
CA VAL A 52 -10.00 4.11 -6.13
C VAL A 52 -10.79 4.04 -4.84
N SER A 53 -11.95 3.40 -4.91
CA SER A 53 -12.84 3.16 -3.77
C SER A 53 -13.25 1.69 -3.76
N ASP A 54 -13.20 1.07 -2.58
CA ASP A 54 -13.67 -0.28 -2.33
C ASP A 54 -15.18 -0.45 -2.53
N LYS A 55 -15.94 0.67 -2.44
CA LYS A 55 -17.41 0.68 -2.49
C LYS A 55 -18.01 1.42 -3.69
N SER A 56 -17.21 1.81 -4.67
CA SER A 56 -17.74 2.43 -5.88
C SER A 56 -18.44 1.39 -6.77
N ASP A 57 -19.63 1.74 -7.20
CA ASP A 57 -20.45 0.96 -8.16
C ASP A 57 -20.63 1.68 -9.51
N SER A 58 -20.06 2.87 -9.66
CA SER A 58 -20.31 3.77 -10.79
C SER A 58 -19.06 4.32 -11.48
N ALA A 59 -17.93 4.38 -10.81
CA ALA A 59 -16.68 4.92 -11.33
C ALA A 59 -15.53 3.93 -11.14
N LEU A 60 -14.63 3.87 -12.12
CA LEU A 60 -13.42 3.04 -12.02
C LEU A 60 -12.42 3.67 -11.04
N TYR A 61 -12.26 4.99 -11.10
CA TYR A 61 -11.44 5.79 -10.19
C TYR A 61 -11.96 7.24 -10.13
N PHE A 62 -11.40 8.03 -9.23
CA PHE A 62 -11.77 9.43 -9.00
C PHE A 62 -10.53 10.32 -9.11
N ASN A 63 -10.63 11.43 -9.83
CA ASN A 63 -9.54 12.40 -9.88
C ASN A 63 -9.69 13.44 -8.78
N VAL A 64 -8.57 13.75 -8.13
CA VAL A 64 -8.44 14.82 -7.13
C VAL A 64 -7.19 15.63 -7.40
N ARG A 65 -7.19 16.91 -7.04
CA ARG A 65 -5.99 17.75 -7.01
C ARG A 65 -5.57 17.99 -5.58
N LEU A 66 -4.30 17.77 -5.28
CA LEU A 66 -3.72 17.95 -3.96
C LEU A 66 -2.68 19.07 -3.99
N TYR A 67 -2.95 20.16 -3.27
CA TYR A 67 -2.04 21.29 -3.15
C TYR A 67 -1.07 21.06 -1.99
N ILE A 68 0.13 20.60 -2.31
CA ILE A 68 1.17 20.27 -1.34
C ILE A 68 2.27 21.32 -1.40
N SER A 69 2.61 21.91 -0.26
CA SER A 69 3.70 22.90 -0.15
C SER A 69 5.02 22.29 -0.61
N ARG A 70 5.66 22.88 -1.60
CA ARG A 70 6.97 22.44 -2.13
C ARG A 70 8.13 22.72 -1.16
N GLN A 71 7.91 23.55 -0.14
CA GLN A 71 8.90 23.86 0.89
C GLN A 71 8.79 22.95 2.12
N THR A 72 7.55 22.59 2.52
CA THR A 72 7.34 21.87 3.79
C THR A 72 6.81 20.46 3.62
N GLY A 73 6.21 20.12 2.47
CA GLY A 73 5.51 18.87 2.23
C GLY A 73 4.12 18.80 2.87
N GLU A 74 3.64 19.89 3.47
CA GLU A 74 2.31 19.92 4.07
C GLU A 74 1.22 19.97 2.99
N LEU A 75 0.20 19.13 3.12
CA LEU A 75 -1.01 19.20 2.30
C LEU A 75 -1.86 20.39 2.75
N LEU A 76 -2.00 21.39 1.88
CA LEU A 76 -2.66 22.65 2.20
C LEU A 76 -4.15 22.62 1.83
N GLN A 77 -4.47 22.08 0.65
CA GLN A 77 -5.81 22.04 0.08
C GLN A 77 -5.99 20.80 -0.78
N ALA A 78 -7.22 20.33 -0.92
CA ALA A 78 -7.60 19.28 -1.84
C ALA A 78 -8.89 19.63 -2.56
N GLU A 79 -9.00 19.24 -3.85
CA GLU A 79 -10.11 19.53 -4.74
C GLU A 79 -10.56 18.27 -5.46
N TYR A 80 -11.86 18.00 -5.49
CA TYR A 80 -12.44 16.89 -6.23
C TYR A 80 -12.66 17.29 -7.70
N LEU A 81 -12.09 16.53 -8.63
CA LEU A 81 -12.18 16.76 -10.07
C LEU A 81 -13.22 15.87 -10.77
N GLY A 82 -13.73 14.86 -10.07
CA GLY A 82 -14.81 14.01 -10.58
C GLY A 82 -14.44 12.55 -10.78
N PRO A 83 -15.47 11.72 -11.06
CA PRO A 83 -15.30 10.30 -11.37
C PRO A 83 -14.76 10.12 -12.78
N GLN A 84 -14.02 9.03 -13.00
CA GLN A 84 -13.43 8.64 -14.26
C GLN A 84 -13.70 7.16 -14.54
N GLY A 85 -13.86 6.84 -15.82
CA GLY A 85 -14.18 5.49 -16.26
C GLY A 85 -15.57 5.04 -15.76
N ARG A 86 -16.17 4.11 -16.46
CA ARG A 86 -17.48 3.54 -16.11
C ARG A 86 -17.33 2.13 -15.61
N VAL A 87 -17.99 1.81 -14.51
CA VAL A 87 -18.14 0.43 -14.02
C VAL A 87 -19.53 -0.05 -14.40
N ASP A 88 -19.63 -1.14 -15.17
CA ASP A 88 -20.92 -1.77 -15.45
C ASP A 88 -21.41 -2.50 -14.20
N SER A 89 -22.33 -1.89 -13.49
CA SER A 89 -23.23 -2.45 -12.44
C SER A 89 -22.68 -3.53 -11.46
N VAL A 90 -21.40 -3.88 -11.52
CA VAL A 90 -20.74 -4.85 -10.64
C VAL A 90 -19.69 -4.12 -9.82
N ARG A 91 -19.92 -4.01 -8.53
CA ARG A 91 -18.91 -3.55 -7.58
C ARG A 91 -17.62 -4.37 -7.73
N LEU A 92 -16.51 -3.72 -8.04
CA LEU A 92 -15.24 -4.38 -8.26
C LEU A 92 -14.43 -4.56 -6.97
N ASP A 93 -14.77 -3.82 -5.93
CA ASP A 93 -14.02 -3.81 -4.68
C ASP A 93 -12.55 -3.45 -4.98
N ASN A 94 -12.34 -2.22 -5.48
CA ASN A 94 -11.02 -1.75 -5.91
C ASN A 94 -10.25 -1.23 -4.71
N GLU A 95 -9.08 -1.82 -4.45
CA GLU A 95 -8.29 -1.56 -3.25
C GLU A 95 -7.03 -0.73 -3.54
N ALA A 96 -6.36 -0.98 -4.64
CA ALA A 96 -5.17 -0.20 -5.00
C ALA A 96 -5.20 0.27 -6.44
N ILE A 97 -4.50 1.37 -6.71
CA ILE A 97 -4.27 1.91 -8.05
C ILE A 97 -2.83 2.39 -8.19
N VAL A 98 -2.17 2.01 -9.27
CA VAL A 98 -0.82 2.50 -9.58
C VAL A 98 -0.69 2.86 -11.06
N ARG A 99 -0.13 4.04 -11.35
CA ARG A 99 0.22 4.46 -12.71
C ARG A 99 1.44 3.68 -13.19
N VAL A 100 1.33 3.01 -14.33
CA VAL A 100 2.40 2.20 -14.93
C VAL A 100 2.93 2.77 -16.25
N SER A 101 2.19 3.72 -16.84
CA SER A 101 2.62 4.51 -18.01
C SER A 101 1.91 5.87 -18.05
N ASP A 102 2.19 6.68 -19.06
CA ASP A 102 1.51 7.97 -19.24
C ASP A 102 0.01 7.83 -19.54
N SER A 103 -0.41 6.64 -19.99
CA SER A 103 -1.78 6.39 -20.42
C SER A 103 -2.46 5.20 -19.76
N THR A 104 -1.80 4.53 -18.80
CA THR A 104 -2.36 3.34 -18.18
C THR A 104 -2.10 3.28 -16.66
N VAL A 105 -3.05 2.66 -15.96
CA VAL A 105 -2.98 2.31 -14.54
C VAL A 105 -3.24 0.82 -14.35
N VAL A 106 -2.66 0.24 -13.30
CA VAL A 106 -3.07 -1.07 -12.80
C VAL A 106 -3.90 -0.87 -11.55
N ILE A 107 -5.01 -1.60 -11.46
CA ILE A 107 -5.92 -1.60 -10.30
C ILE A 107 -5.94 -3.00 -9.71
N ALA A 108 -5.76 -3.10 -8.39
CA ALA A 108 -6.03 -4.31 -7.62
C ALA A 108 -7.49 -4.34 -7.20
N SER A 109 -8.14 -5.49 -7.36
CA SER A 109 -9.56 -5.68 -7.04
C SER A 109 -9.74 -6.91 -6.17
N GLU A 110 -10.20 -6.71 -4.93
CA GLU A 110 -10.46 -7.78 -3.99
C GLU A 110 -11.59 -8.70 -4.48
N GLY A 111 -12.70 -8.14 -4.92
CA GLY A 111 -13.86 -8.90 -5.39
C GLY A 111 -13.60 -9.82 -6.59
N LYS A 112 -12.48 -9.65 -7.30
CA LYS A 112 -12.04 -10.49 -8.43
C LYS A 112 -10.71 -11.18 -8.18
N HIS A 113 -10.07 -10.98 -7.03
CA HIS A 113 -8.76 -11.57 -6.67
C HIS A 113 -7.69 -11.30 -7.75
N ARG A 114 -7.65 -10.08 -8.28
CA ARG A 114 -6.87 -9.77 -9.48
C ARG A 114 -6.22 -8.39 -9.47
N LEU A 115 -5.19 -8.27 -10.32
CA LEU A 115 -4.65 -7.01 -10.81
C LEU A 115 -5.01 -6.89 -12.29
N LYS A 116 -5.50 -5.73 -12.72
CA LYS A 116 -5.83 -5.49 -14.13
C LYS A 116 -5.36 -4.11 -14.56
N GLU A 117 -4.78 -4.05 -15.77
CA GLU A 117 -4.36 -2.79 -16.39
C GLU A 117 -5.52 -2.18 -17.19
N TYR A 118 -5.70 -0.87 -17.02
CA TYR A 118 -6.72 -0.07 -17.69
C TYR A 118 -6.08 1.14 -18.35
N LYS A 119 -6.65 1.57 -19.49
CA LYS A 119 -6.32 2.87 -20.08
C LYS A 119 -6.95 4.00 -19.27
N LEU A 120 -6.20 5.07 -19.10
CA LEU A 120 -6.74 6.33 -18.60
C LEU A 120 -7.67 6.97 -19.65
N ASP A 121 -8.59 7.82 -19.20
CA ASP A 121 -9.47 8.64 -20.04
C ASP A 121 -10.34 7.88 -21.05
N THR A 122 -10.75 6.66 -20.73
CA THR A 122 -11.68 5.88 -21.55
C THR A 122 -12.94 5.52 -20.79
N ASP A 123 -14.08 5.55 -21.48
CA ASP A 123 -15.40 5.21 -20.93
C ASP A 123 -15.65 3.69 -20.81
N SER A 124 -14.70 2.85 -21.25
CA SER A 124 -14.89 1.40 -21.30
C SER A 124 -14.03 0.67 -20.27
N ILE A 125 -14.66 -0.17 -19.45
CA ILE A 125 -13.99 -1.05 -18.47
C ILE A 125 -13.24 -2.20 -19.14
N ASP A 126 -13.72 -2.66 -20.31
CA ASP A 126 -13.15 -3.81 -21.01
C ASP A 126 -11.90 -3.47 -21.83
N ASN A 127 -11.31 -2.29 -21.62
CA ASN A 127 -10.08 -1.89 -22.28
C ASN A 127 -8.81 -2.48 -21.64
N GLY A 128 -8.95 -3.50 -20.78
CA GLY A 128 -7.82 -4.13 -20.07
C GLY A 128 -6.77 -4.68 -21.03
N LEU A 129 -5.52 -4.29 -20.80
CA LEU A 129 -4.36 -4.65 -21.61
C LEU A 129 -3.61 -5.85 -21.03
N TRP A 130 -3.65 -6.02 -19.73
CA TRP A 130 -3.02 -7.09 -18.97
C TRP A 130 -3.87 -7.40 -17.73
N GLU A 131 -3.91 -8.68 -17.35
CA GLU A 131 -4.61 -9.15 -16.16
C GLU A 131 -3.87 -10.33 -15.56
N TRP A 132 -3.84 -10.38 -14.23
CA TRP A 132 -3.35 -11.50 -13.46
C TRP A 132 -4.21 -11.70 -12.21
N SER A 133 -4.43 -12.97 -11.83
CA SER A 133 -5.24 -13.34 -10.68
C SER A 133 -4.70 -14.57 -9.98
N MET A 134 -5.06 -14.71 -8.71
CA MET A 134 -4.85 -15.95 -7.95
C MET A 134 -6.19 -16.61 -7.62
N PRO A 135 -6.19 -17.97 -7.44
CA PRO A 135 -7.39 -18.67 -7.03
C PRO A 135 -7.92 -18.16 -5.68
N SER A 136 -9.23 -17.96 -5.57
CA SER A 136 -9.87 -17.55 -4.31
C SER A 136 -9.61 -18.51 -3.15
N ALA A 137 -9.37 -19.79 -3.44
CA ALA A 137 -9.03 -20.80 -2.45
C ALA A 137 -7.71 -20.54 -1.72
N ASP A 138 -6.82 -19.70 -2.26
CA ASP A 138 -5.55 -19.35 -1.63
C ASP A 138 -5.71 -18.33 -0.50
N PHE A 139 -6.80 -17.56 -0.51
CA PHE A 139 -7.04 -16.47 0.44
C PHE A 139 -7.97 -16.85 1.58
N TYR A 140 -7.81 -16.21 2.71
CA TYR A 140 -8.88 -16.06 3.70
C TYR A 140 -9.87 -15.00 3.20
N PRO A 141 -11.17 -15.11 3.53
CA PRO A 141 -12.16 -14.11 3.13
C PRO A 141 -11.74 -12.70 3.56
N ASN A 142 -11.86 -11.74 2.67
CA ASN A 142 -11.52 -10.32 2.86
C ASN A 142 -10.03 -10.06 3.16
N TYR A 143 -9.11 -10.91 2.65
CA TYR A 143 -7.67 -10.74 2.79
C TYR A 143 -6.97 -11.04 1.46
N VAL A 144 -7.22 -10.24 0.44
CA VAL A 144 -6.74 -10.47 -0.91
C VAL A 144 -5.58 -9.51 -1.26
N PHE A 145 -5.65 -8.80 -2.37
CA PHE A 145 -4.65 -7.82 -2.80
C PHE A 145 -5.17 -6.42 -2.50
N GLU A 146 -4.51 -5.73 -1.56
CA GLU A 146 -4.82 -4.35 -1.21
C GLU A 146 -3.75 -3.36 -1.69
N SER A 147 -2.75 -3.82 -2.45
CA SER A 147 -1.62 -2.98 -2.80
C SER A 147 -1.14 -3.15 -4.22
N ALA A 148 -0.62 -2.05 -4.79
CA ALA A 148 0.08 -2.07 -6.07
C ALA A 148 1.13 -0.97 -6.13
N ALA A 149 2.37 -1.30 -6.51
CA ALA A 149 3.44 -0.34 -6.71
C ALA A 149 4.17 -0.60 -8.03
N TYR A 150 4.57 0.47 -8.72
CA TYR A 150 5.35 0.35 -9.94
C TYR A 150 6.76 0.94 -9.73
N ASP A 151 7.74 0.06 -9.81
CA ASP A 151 9.16 0.41 -9.76
C ASP A 151 9.63 0.75 -11.16
N THR A 152 9.93 2.02 -11.39
CA THR A 152 10.42 2.55 -12.66
C THR A 152 11.90 2.25 -12.89
N VAL A 153 12.66 1.88 -11.87
CA VAL A 153 14.10 1.58 -11.97
C VAL A 153 14.32 0.19 -12.56
N HIS A 154 13.60 -0.81 -12.04
CA HIS A 154 13.73 -2.21 -12.45
C HIS A 154 12.58 -2.66 -13.37
N HIS A 155 11.66 -1.76 -13.74
CA HIS A 155 10.46 -2.05 -14.54
C HIS A 155 9.65 -3.21 -13.97
N ARG A 156 9.31 -3.11 -12.67
CA ARG A 156 8.54 -4.14 -11.97
C ARG A 156 7.24 -3.58 -11.40
N LEU A 157 6.16 -4.33 -11.64
CA LEU A 157 4.91 -4.15 -10.91
C LEU A 157 4.95 -5.05 -9.68
N TRP A 158 4.69 -4.48 -8.52
CA TRP A 158 4.66 -5.15 -7.22
C TRP A 158 3.26 -5.21 -6.64
N THR A 159 2.94 -6.30 -5.96
CA THR A 159 1.78 -6.43 -5.08
C THR A 159 2.12 -7.32 -3.90
N VAL A 160 1.28 -7.31 -2.88
CA VAL A 160 1.34 -8.22 -1.74
C VAL A 160 -0.09 -8.55 -1.30
N ASN A 161 -0.32 -9.79 -0.84
CA ASN A 161 -1.57 -10.15 -0.18
C ASN A 161 -1.67 -9.42 1.17
N GLU A 162 -2.85 -8.97 1.54
CA GLU A 162 -3.07 -8.22 2.78
C GLU A 162 -2.64 -9.02 4.01
N SER A 163 -3.05 -10.28 4.10
CA SER A 163 -2.73 -11.14 5.22
C SER A 163 -2.19 -12.50 4.75
N THR A 164 -1.87 -13.40 5.68
CA THR A 164 -1.28 -14.72 5.40
C THR A 164 -2.15 -15.55 4.44
N LEU A 165 -1.56 -16.13 3.40
CA LEU A 165 -2.23 -17.09 2.52
C LEU A 165 -2.54 -18.39 3.27
N ARG A 166 -3.58 -19.13 2.88
CA ARG A 166 -3.98 -20.39 3.51
C ARG A 166 -2.87 -21.43 3.57
N ARG A 167 -2.01 -21.46 2.55
CA ARG A 167 -0.84 -22.37 2.49
C ARG A 167 0.29 -21.96 3.44
N ASP A 168 0.35 -20.70 3.85
CA ASP A 168 1.42 -20.14 4.67
C ASP A 168 1.04 -20.04 6.17
N GLY A 169 -0.19 -20.35 6.52
CA GLY A 169 -0.66 -20.35 7.91
C GLY A 169 -2.03 -19.75 8.10
N LYS A 170 -2.25 -19.15 9.26
CA LYS A 170 -3.49 -18.43 9.62
C LYS A 170 -3.20 -16.96 9.85
N PRO A 171 -4.14 -16.03 9.57
CA PRO A 171 -4.00 -14.65 9.98
C PRO A 171 -3.85 -14.50 11.50
N ALA A 172 -2.91 -13.67 11.93
CA ALA A 172 -2.70 -13.36 13.34
C ALA A 172 -3.94 -12.67 13.93
N THR A 173 -4.23 -12.97 15.17
CA THR A 173 -5.31 -12.34 15.94
C THR A 173 -4.80 -11.89 17.29
N THR A 174 -5.59 -11.11 18.02
CA THR A 174 -5.24 -10.71 19.40
C THR A 174 -5.22 -11.89 20.38
N GLN A 175 -5.87 -13.02 20.04
CA GLN A 175 -5.95 -14.25 20.86
C GLN A 175 -4.96 -15.33 20.41
N ASP A 176 -4.51 -15.24 19.16
CA ASP A 176 -3.46 -16.10 18.58
C ASP A 176 -2.38 -15.19 17.93
N PRO A 177 -1.57 -14.51 18.75
CA PRO A 177 -0.59 -13.55 18.24
C PRO A 177 0.63 -14.26 17.66
N HIS A 178 0.91 -14.01 16.39
CA HIS A 178 2.10 -14.46 15.68
C HIS A 178 2.45 -13.49 14.53
N ASN A 179 3.56 -13.73 13.86
CA ASN A 179 3.91 -12.94 12.68
C ASN A 179 3.16 -13.47 11.46
N ASN A 180 2.38 -12.64 10.79
CA ASN A 180 1.87 -12.95 9.45
C ASN A 180 3.04 -13.06 8.46
N VAL A 181 2.97 -14.06 7.60
CA VAL A 181 3.91 -14.23 6.47
C VAL A 181 3.15 -13.97 5.18
N LEU A 182 3.63 -13.01 4.40
CA LEU A 182 3.00 -12.54 3.17
C LEU A 182 3.90 -12.86 1.97
N ARG A 183 3.30 -12.86 0.77
CA ARG A 183 3.99 -13.03 -0.50
C ARG A 183 4.10 -11.69 -1.22
N LEU A 184 5.29 -11.07 -1.16
CA LEU A 184 5.61 -9.90 -1.97
C LEU A 184 5.90 -10.38 -3.39
N ILE A 185 5.06 -10.00 -4.36
CA ILE A 185 5.01 -10.55 -5.72
C ILE A 185 5.44 -9.49 -6.71
N ALA A 186 6.38 -9.82 -7.59
CA ALA A 186 6.92 -8.95 -8.63
C ALA A 186 6.63 -9.50 -10.02
N PHE A 187 6.11 -8.68 -10.91
CA PHE A 187 5.95 -8.94 -12.34
C PHE A 187 6.98 -8.16 -13.12
N ASP A 188 7.69 -8.82 -14.03
CA ASP A 188 8.53 -8.15 -15.01
C ASP A 188 7.66 -7.40 -16.02
N TRP A 189 7.60 -6.07 -15.89
CA TRP A 189 6.77 -5.24 -16.76
C TRP A 189 7.32 -5.10 -18.18
N SER A 190 8.59 -5.43 -18.39
CA SER A 190 9.21 -5.51 -19.72
C SER A 190 8.90 -6.84 -20.42
N ASN A 191 8.59 -7.89 -19.64
CA ASN A 191 8.22 -9.22 -20.14
C ASN A 191 6.99 -9.76 -19.40
N ARG A 192 5.82 -9.23 -19.70
CA ARG A 192 4.55 -9.51 -19.00
C ARG A 192 4.05 -10.95 -19.11
N ASN A 193 4.67 -11.77 -19.98
CA ASN A 193 4.37 -13.20 -20.12
C ASN A 193 5.24 -14.07 -19.18
N ALA A 194 6.25 -13.50 -18.53
CA ALA A 194 7.04 -14.22 -17.55
C ALA A 194 6.21 -14.52 -16.30
N SER A 195 6.48 -15.66 -15.68
CA SER A 195 5.91 -15.97 -14.37
C SER A 195 6.39 -14.95 -13.32
N PRO A 196 5.53 -14.52 -12.40
CA PRO A 196 5.95 -13.61 -11.35
C PRO A 196 6.99 -14.25 -10.42
N VAL A 197 7.85 -13.40 -9.89
CA VAL A 197 8.80 -13.76 -8.82
C VAL A 197 8.19 -13.34 -7.48
N SER A 198 8.37 -14.13 -6.43
CA SER A 198 7.90 -13.75 -5.10
C SER A 198 8.97 -13.84 -4.04
N TYR A 199 8.74 -13.13 -2.95
CA TYR A 199 9.60 -13.07 -1.77
C TYR A 199 8.72 -13.19 -0.53
N LEU A 200 9.28 -13.73 0.56
CA LEU A 200 8.56 -13.81 1.83
C LEU A 200 8.75 -12.52 2.63
N TYR A 201 7.64 -11.90 2.96
CA TYR A 201 7.60 -10.75 3.86
C TYR A 201 7.04 -11.15 5.22
N LYS A 202 7.79 -10.94 6.28
CA LYS A 202 7.37 -11.26 7.65
C LYS A 202 6.96 -9.99 8.36
N MET A 203 5.67 -9.87 8.68
CA MET A 203 5.13 -8.75 9.46
C MET A 203 5.62 -8.77 10.92
N ASP A 204 5.46 -7.65 11.59
CA ASP A 204 5.64 -7.60 13.04
C ASP A 204 4.56 -8.41 13.79
N MET A 205 4.78 -8.61 15.08
CA MET A 205 3.77 -9.17 15.98
C MET A 205 2.64 -8.14 16.25
N PRO A 206 1.41 -8.62 16.54
CA PRO A 206 0.35 -7.77 17.09
C PRO A 206 0.81 -6.90 18.25
N THR A 207 0.38 -5.64 18.31
CA THR A 207 0.74 -4.72 19.42
C THR A 207 -0.20 -4.83 20.61
N THR A 208 -1.28 -5.60 20.51
CA THR A 208 -2.26 -5.82 21.58
C THR A 208 -2.73 -7.26 21.62
N MET A 209 -2.99 -7.77 22.83
CA MET A 209 -3.60 -9.06 23.10
C MET A 209 -5.01 -8.91 23.71
N LYS A 210 -5.59 -7.71 23.66
CA LYS A 210 -6.92 -7.45 24.20
C LYS A 210 -7.99 -8.09 23.30
N MET A 211 -9.08 -8.53 23.91
CA MET A 211 -10.25 -8.99 23.13
C MET A 211 -10.78 -7.89 22.24
N SER A 212 -11.11 -8.23 21.00
CA SER A 212 -11.63 -7.32 19.99
C SER A 212 -12.96 -7.82 19.44
N MET A 213 -13.79 -6.89 18.99
CA MET A 213 -14.94 -7.18 18.14
C MET A 213 -14.47 -7.40 16.69
N THR A 214 -13.55 -6.55 16.25
CA THR A 214 -12.92 -6.63 14.93
C THR A 214 -11.42 -6.41 15.08
N TYR A 215 -10.65 -7.24 14.41
CA TYR A 215 -9.19 -7.13 14.35
C TYR A 215 -8.71 -7.48 12.96
N VAL A 216 -7.95 -6.59 12.37
CA VAL A 216 -7.33 -6.76 11.06
C VAL A 216 -5.87 -6.37 11.17
N MET A 217 -4.99 -7.23 10.68
CA MET A 217 -3.54 -6.97 10.63
C MET A 217 -2.98 -7.44 9.31
N GLY A 218 -2.48 -6.50 8.52
CA GLY A 218 -2.01 -6.77 7.18
C GLY A 218 -1.10 -5.68 6.63
N VAL A 219 -0.65 -5.88 5.40
CA VAL A 219 -0.05 -4.83 4.57
C VAL A 219 -1.16 -4.20 3.75
N SER A 220 -1.40 -2.92 3.97
CA SER A 220 -2.47 -2.17 3.29
C SER A 220 -1.99 -1.47 2.02
N GLU A 221 -0.70 -1.15 1.86
CA GLU A 221 -0.22 -0.56 0.61
C GLU A 221 1.29 -0.69 0.44
N LEU A 222 1.71 -0.64 -0.82
CA LEU A 222 3.09 -0.55 -1.28
C LEU A 222 3.32 0.77 -2.03
N CYS A 223 4.55 1.28 -1.98
CA CYS A 223 4.95 2.41 -2.82
C CYS A 223 6.41 2.24 -3.24
N ALA A 224 6.69 2.28 -4.55
CA ALA A 224 8.06 2.22 -5.03
C ALA A 224 8.77 3.57 -4.86
N LEU A 225 9.96 3.54 -4.30
CA LEU A 225 10.83 4.71 -4.13
C LEU A 225 11.64 4.97 -5.41
N PRO A 226 12.13 6.21 -5.62
CA PRO A 226 12.91 6.57 -6.81
C PRO A 226 14.23 5.79 -7.01
N ASP A 227 14.64 4.99 -6.05
CA ASP A 227 15.82 4.13 -6.12
C ASP A 227 15.51 2.63 -6.24
N GLY A 228 14.24 2.28 -6.53
CA GLY A 228 13.80 0.91 -6.72
C GLY A 228 13.47 0.15 -5.44
N LYS A 229 13.71 0.73 -4.26
CA LYS A 229 13.27 0.17 -2.98
C LYS A 229 11.76 0.34 -2.81
N LEU A 230 11.16 -0.44 -1.93
CA LEU A 230 9.74 -0.34 -1.64
C LEU A 230 9.50 0.22 -0.24
N LEU A 231 8.48 1.05 -0.13
CA LEU A 231 7.80 1.32 1.12
C LEU A 231 6.69 0.29 1.30
N VAL A 232 6.60 -0.29 2.49
CA VAL A 232 5.57 -1.24 2.89
C VAL A 232 4.82 -0.66 4.08
N LEU A 233 3.52 -0.47 3.94
CA LEU A 233 2.65 0.04 5.01
C LEU A 233 2.00 -1.14 5.73
N GLU A 234 2.52 -1.50 6.91
CA GLU A 234 1.86 -2.43 7.82
C GLU A 234 0.78 -1.69 8.62
N ARG A 235 -0.39 -2.30 8.70
CA ARG A 235 -1.56 -1.79 9.41
C ARG A 235 -2.05 -2.81 10.43
N GLU A 236 -2.37 -2.35 11.64
CA GLU A 236 -3.07 -3.12 12.68
C GLU A 236 -4.28 -2.30 13.14
N ALA A 237 -5.48 -2.73 12.78
CA ALA A 237 -6.74 -2.12 13.18
C ALA A 237 -7.39 -2.95 14.30
N PHE A 238 -7.58 -2.31 15.45
CA PHE A 238 -8.18 -2.92 16.63
C PHE A 238 -9.45 -2.18 17.03
N ILE A 239 -10.58 -2.88 17.07
CA ILE A 239 -11.88 -2.32 17.46
C ILE A 239 -12.43 -3.17 18.62
N PRO A 240 -12.47 -2.63 19.85
CA PRO A 240 -13.06 -3.30 21.00
C PRO A 240 -14.60 -3.26 20.93
N ASN A 241 -15.27 -4.11 21.73
CA ASN A 241 -16.73 -4.22 21.74
C ASN A 241 -17.43 -2.87 22.01
N ILE A 242 -16.90 -2.04 22.86
CA ILE A 242 -17.45 -0.70 23.19
C ILE A 242 -16.99 0.38 22.20
N LYS A 243 -16.14 0.02 21.20
CA LYS A 243 -15.53 0.90 20.18
C LYS A 243 -14.66 2.04 20.71
N LEU A 244 -14.89 2.52 21.95
CA LEU A 244 -14.01 3.50 22.60
C LEU A 244 -12.62 2.88 22.85
N GLY A 245 -11.59 3.57 22.42
CA GLY A 245 -10.22 3.07 22.46
C GLY A 245 -9.85 2.21 21.25
N ALA A 246 -10.70 2.15 20.22
CA ALA A 246 -10.30 1.63 18.91
C ALA A 246 -9.08 2.40 18.42
N PHE A 247 -8.14 1.68 17.79
CA PHE A 247 -6.95 2.28 17.21
C PHE A 247 -6.60 1.64 15.86
N CYS A 248 -5.90 2.40 15.06
CA CYS A 248 -5.16 1.89 13.91
C CYS A 248 -3.68 2.24 14.13
N GLN A 249 -2.84 1.21 14.23
CA GLN A 249 -1.38 1.31 14.29
C GLN A 249 -0.84 1.13 12.90
N CYS A 250 -0.12 2.13 12.40
CA CYS A 250 0.58 2.08 11.13
C CYS A 250 2.08 2.04 11.36
N LYS A 251 2.79 1.24 10.55
CA LYS A 251 4.24 1.17 10.51
C LYS A 251 4.68 1.19 9.06
N LEU A 252 5.57 2.10 8.72
CA LEU A 252 6.13 2.25 7.37
C LEU A 252 7.54 1.68 7.35
N TYR A 253 7.74 0.66 6.54
CA TYR A 253 9.04 0.00 6.36
C TYR A 253 9.63 0.29 5.00
N VAL A 254 10.97 0.37 4.94
CA VAL A 254 11.73 0.31 3.70
C VAL A 254 12.26 -1.11 3.54
N VAL A 255 12.05 -1.69 2.36
CA VAL A 255 12.61 -2.97 1.94
C VAL A 255 13.31 -2.83 0.59
N ASP A 256 14.30 -3.69 0.35
CA ASP A 256 15.01 -3.78 -0.93
C ASP A 256 14.95 -5.22 -1.43
N PRO A 257 13.89 -5.60 -2.18
CA PRO A 257 13.72 -6.98 -2.61
C PRO A 257 14.77 -7.44 -3.62
N GLU A 258 15.45 -6.53 -4.31
CA GLU A 258 16.45 -6.88 -5.34
C GLU A 258 17.71 -7.55 -4.76
N VAL A 259 17.98 -7.33 -3.47
CA VAL A 259 19.12 -7.96 -2.77
C VAL A 259 18.73 -9.22 -2.00
N GLU A 260 17.45 -9.59 -2.04
CA GLU A 260 16.91 -10.69 -1.25
C GLU A 260 16.76 -11.98 -2.07
N THR A 261 16.62 -13.10 -1.39
CA THR A 261 16.45 -14.40 -2.05
C THR A 261 14.99 -14.64 -2.40
N PRO A 262 14.64 -14.85 -3.69
CA PRO A 262 13.31 -15.22 -4.09
C PRO A 262 12.80 -16.50 -3.44
N TYR A 263 11.52 -16.60 -3.20
CA TYR A 263 10.83 -17.78 -2.71
C TYR A 263 9.62 -18.07 -3.60
N ALA A 264 9.59 -19.24 -4.25
CA ALA A 264 8.58 -19.55 -5.27
C ALA A 264 7.14 -19.39 -4.72
N LEU A 265 6.29 -18.77 -5.53
CA LEU A 265 4.92 -18.40 -5.12
C LEU A 265 4.04 -19.61 -4.79
N ASP A 266 4.27 -20.74 -5.46
CA ASP A 266 3.55 -22.01 -5.28
C ASP A 266 4.16 -22.94 -4.22
N LYS A 267 5.34 -22.60 -3.71
CA LYS A 267 6.03 -23.40 -2.70
C LYS A 267 5.42 -23.15 -1.31
N GLU A 268 5.14 -24.23 -0.56
CA GLU A 268 4.73 -24.15 0.84
C GLU A 268 5.82 -23.53 1.72
N LEU A 269 5.40 -22.86 2.80
CA LEU A 269 6.32 -22.24 3.74
C LEU A 269 7.10 -23.30 4.52
N GLU A 270 8.43 -23.28 4.39
CA GLU A 270 9.33 -24.22 5.07
C GLU A 270 10.06 -23.55 6.26
N PRO A 271 10.44 -24.34 7.29
CA PRO A 271 11.33 -23.84 8.33
C PRO A 271 12.66 -23.35 7.75
N GLY A 272 13.09 -22.14 8.16
CA GLY A 272 14.33 -21.54 7.66
C GLY A 272 14.21 -20.84 6.31
N ALA A 273 12.99 -20.69 5.77
CA ALA A 273 12.76 -19.89 4.57
C ALA A 273 13.30 -18.46 4.72
N PRO A 274 13.90 -17.88 3.66
CA PRO A 274 14.43 -16.51 3.71
C PRO A 274 13.30 -15.49 3.72
N TYR A 275 13.41 -14.47 4.56
CA TYR A 275 12.49 -13.33 4.60
C TYR A 275 13.22 -12.08 4.15
N VAL A 276 12.52 -11.19 3.43
CA VAL A 276 13.07 -9.88 3.10
C VAL A 276 13.41 -9.10 4.36
N SER A 277 14.58 -8.46 4.33
CA SER A 277 15.02 -7.56 5.39
C SER A 277 14.21 -6.27 5.33
N LYS A 278 13.71 -5.80 6.47
CA LYS A 278 12.92 -4.56 6.54
C LYS A 278 13.48 -3.60 7.58
N ARG A 279 13.41 -2.31 7.30
CA ARG A 279 13.85 -1.26 8.22
C ARG A 279 12.72 -0.27 8.49
N LEU A 280 12.36 -0.10 9.75
CA LEU A 280 11.31 0.85 10.16
C LEU A 280 11.74 2.28 9.81
N LEU A 281 10.87 2.98 9.07
CA LEU A 281 11.02 4.38 8.70
C LEU A 281 10.18 5.30 9.56
N ALA A 282 8.90 4.95 9.79
CA ALA A 282 7.96 5.72 10.59
C ALA A 282 6.95 4.79 11.28
N SER A 283 6.39 5.25 12.41
CA SER A 283 5.32 4.53 13.12
C SER A 283 4.41 5.54 13.80
N TRP A 284 3.10 5.41 13.59
CA TRP A 284 2.10 6.27 14.23
C TRP A 284 0.83 5.49 14.58
N ARG A 285 0.04 6.05 15.48
CA ARG A 285 -1.23 5.46 15.91
C ARG A 285 -2.34 6.49 15.88
N THR A 286 -3.43 6.15 15.22
CA THR A 286 -4.68 6.90 15.23
C THR A 286 -5.67 6.26 16.20
N LYS A 287 -6.54 7.04 16.83
CA LYS A 287 -7.43 6.54 17.89
C LYS A 287 -8.80 7.17 17.82
N LEU A 288 -9.80 6.36 18.18
CA LEU A 288 -11.13 6.84 18.49
C LEU A 288 -11.19 7.20 19.98
N GLY A 289 -11.18 8.50 20.28
CA GLY A 289 -11.27 9.03 21.65
C GLY A 289 -12.67 9.55 21.97
N LEU A 290 -12.90 9.97 23.22
CA LEU A 290 -14.18 10.52 23.71
C LEU A 290 -14.55 11.85 23.02
N THR A 291 -13.55 12.70 22.76
CA THR A 291 -13.75 14.06 22.24
C THR A 291 -13.11 14.29 20.87
N LYS A 292 -12.19 13.40 20.45
CA LYS A 292 -11.48 13.49 19.18
C LYS A 292 -11.60 12.17 18.44
N TYR A 293 -12.23 12.24 17.28
CA TYR A 293 -12.44 11.10 16.38
C TYR A 293 -11.34 11.11 15.32
N LEU A 294 -10.12 10.73 15.71
CA LEU A 294 -8.93 10.76 14.85
C LEU A 294 -8.54 9.37 14.33
N TRP A 295 -9.41 8.39 14.48
CA TRP A 295 -9.17 7.06 13.91
C TRP A 295 -9.11 7.18 12.39
N ALA A 296 -8.07 6.58 11.79
CA ALA A 296 -7.84 6.57 10.36
C ALA A 296 -7.23 5.23 9.97
N ASN A 297 -7.89 4.54 9.06
CA ASN A 297 -7.46 3.30 8.44
C ASN A 297 -6.77 3.66 7.13
N TYR A 298 -5.44 3.87 7.17
CA TYR A 298 -4.68 4.22 5.97
C TYR A 298 -4.53 3.00 5.08
N GLU A 299 -5.03 3.10 3.85
CA GLU A 299 -5.03 2.06 2.84
C GLU A 299 -4.30 2.48 1.57
N GLY A 300 -4.41 3.73 1.12
CA GLY A 300 -3.68 4.22 -0.04
C GLY A 300 -2.40 4.98 0.31
N MET A 301 -1.35 4.75 -0.48
CA MET A 301 -0.06 5.42 -0.35
C MET A 301 0.62 5.62 -1.71
N CYS A 302 1.13 6.82 -1.99
CA CYS A 302 1.91 7.07 -3.19
C CYS A 302 3.01 8.11 -2.97
N LEU A 303 3.89 8.26 -3.95
CA LEU A 303 4.80 9.41 -3.99
C LEU A 303 4.01 10.70 -4.24
N GLY A 304 4.26 11.69 -3.41
CA GLY A 304 3.91 13.08 -3.64
C GLY A 304 5.04 13.81 -4.40
N PRO A 305 5.02 15.16 -4.40
CA PRO A 305 6.07 15.94 -5.03
C PRO A 305 7.41 15.81 -4.31
N GLN A 306 8.48 15.98 -5.05
CA GLN A 306 9.78 16.28 -4.48
C GLN A 306 9.80 17.75 -4.02
N LEU A 307 10.35 18.00 -2.82
CA LEU A 307 10.50 19.35 -2.26
C LEU A 307 11.67 20.09 -2.89
N GLU A 308 11.71 21.41 -2.74
CA GLU A 308 12.78 22.27 -3.23
C GLU A 308 14.17 21.87 -2.72
N ASN A 309 14.25 21.25 -1.54
CA ASN A 309 15.48 20.77 -0.94
C ASN A 309 15.84 19.30 -1.30
N GLY A 310 15.08 18.68 -2.22
CA GLY A 310 15.28 17.32 -2.68
C GLY A 310 14.60 16.23 -1.82
N ASP A 311 13.95 16.58 -0.72
CA ASP A 311 13.22 15.61 0.10
C ASP A 311 11.97 15.10 -0.64
N GLN A 312 11.59 13.86 -0.38
CA GLN A 312 10.44 13.23 -1.02
C GLN A 312 9.22 13.26 -0.10
N VAL A 313 8.09 13.70 -0.64
CA VAL A 313 6.79 13.60 0.06
C VAL A 313 6.16 12.24 -0.24
N ILE A 314 5.59 11.63 0.78
CA ILE A 314 4.69 10.49 0.71
C ILE A 314 3.29 10.98 1.05
N VAL A 315 2.31 10.65 0.21
CA VAL A 315 0.89 10.94 0.42
C VAL A 315 0.19 9.67 0.86
N LEU A 316 -0.64 9.78 1.90
CA LEU A 316 -1.48 8.70 2.40
C LEU A 316 -2.94 9.14 2.40
N VAL A 317 -3.84 8.20 2.09
CA VAL A 317 -5.29 8.36 2.21
C VAL A 317 -5.87 7.23 3.06
N SER A 318 -6.91 7.53 3.85
CA SER A 318 -7.60 6.52 4.65
C SER A 318 -9.02 6.31 4.15
N ASP A 319 -9.47 5.06 4.23
CA ASP A 319 -10.88 4.72 4.05
C ASP A 319 -11.72 5.22 5.23
N SER A 320 -12.87 5.83 4.91
CA SER A 320 -13.84 6.34 5.88
C SER A 320 -14.82 5.29 6.42
N GLN A 321 -14.81 4.04 5.92
CA GLN A 321 -15.69 2.96 6.34
C GLN A 321 -17.17 3.41 6.38
N ASP A 322 -17.68 3.96 5.27
CA ASP A 322 -19.01 4.56 5.13
C ASP A 322 -19.31 5.69 6.14
N GLY A 323 -18.25 6.37 6.61
CA GLY A 323 -18.36 7.46 7.59
C GLY A 323 -18.83 7.01 8.97
N TYR A 324 -19.07 5.75 9.18
CA TYR A 324 -19.64 5.07 10.37
C TYR A 324 -20.31 6.04 11.37
N ALA A 325 -21.63 6.23 11.24
CA ALA A 325 -22.42 7.16 12.06
C ALA A 325 -21.90 8.64 12.04
N GLY A 326 -21.22 9.08 10.96
CA GLY A 326 -20.62 10.41 10.82
C GLY A 326 -19.34 10.65 11.62
N VAL A 327 -18.74 9.58 12.18
CA VAL A 327 -17.56 9.64 13.06
C VAL A 327 -16.28 9.45 12.27
N LEU A 328 -16.26 8.53 11.30
CA LEU A 328 -15.10 8.23 10.48
C LEU A 328 -15.07 9.15 9.25
N LYS A 329 -13.88 9.40 8.74
CA LYS A 329 -13.64 10.33 7.63
C LYS A 329 -12.55 9.78 6.72
N ASP A 330 -12.60 10.18 5.46
CA ASP A 330 -11.44 10.08 4.59
C ASP A 330 -10.39 11.09 5.06
N TRP A 331 -9.27 10.56 5.58
CA TRP A 331 -8.16 11.36 6.04
C TRP A 331 -7.05 11.35 5.01
N PHE A 332 -6.43 12.50 4.82
CA PHE A 332 -5.20 12.66 4.06
C PHE A 332 -4.04 13.00 5.01
N LYS A 333 -2.89 12.42 4.75
CA LYS A 333 -1.68 12.65 5.52
C LYS A 333 -0.48 12.73 4.59
N THR A 334 0.49 13.57 4.95
CA THR A 334 1.79 13.60 4.26
C THR A 334 2.92 13.28 5.23
N ILE A 335 3.93 12.58 4.73
CA ILE A 335 5.18 12.28 5.43
C ILE A 335 6.32 12.72 4.51
N VAL A 336 7.33 13.37 5.04
CA VAL A 336 8.53 13.80 4.32
C VAL A 336 9.69 12.91 4.69
N ILE A 337 10.34 12.36 3.69
CA ILE A 337 11.50 11.46 3.83
C ILE A 337 12.69 11.99 3.03
N ARG A 338 13.89 11.64 3.45
CA ARG A 338 15.15 12.02 2.81
C ARG A 338 16.02 10.81 2.54
N LYS A 339 16.59 10.76 1.34
CA LYS A 339 17.67 9.84 1.00
C LYS A 339 18.99 10.45 1.45
N ARG A 340 19.76 9.73 2.26
CA ARG A 340 21.10 10.14 2.73
C ARG A 340 22.17 9.43 1.93
#